data_00babf57f855b21c490efe487318db81
#
_entry.id   00babf57f855b21c490efe487318db81
#
_cell.length_a   1.000
_cell.length_b   1.000
_cell.length_c   1.000
_cell.angle_alpha   90.00
_cell.angle_beta   90.00
_cell.angle_gamma   90.00
#
_symmetry.space_group_name_H-M   'P 1'
#
loop_
_entity.id
_entity.type
_entity.pdbx_description
1 polymer ?
#
loop_
_entity_poly.entity_id
_entity_poly.type
_entity_poly.pdbx_seq_one_letter_code
_entity_poly.pdbx_strand_id
1 'polypeptide(L)'
;MEQRKDKEKILSAGTLIFIACWAAYCASYLGRINYTAALTAIVADGVFSKSHAGLIGTVYFFCYGAGQIFSGILGDRVSPYKMVGTGLVGTVCANILMPLCSGSYIVMSVVWGLNGIVQSMLWTPILYIISNVLPEEQRRRACLYIAASFPVGSLLSYVISAGAIKFASWHFAFFIPAGIIACIFVFWCLAVGKTSKILGRGEKKTLPVQENSGAKVSLGKLFIVSGAAVICVGILVQGMLKDGVTSWVPTLIKEKYNV
;
A
#
# COMPACT_ATOMS: atom_id res chain seq x y z
N MET A 1 24.33 4.73 33.85
CA MET A 1 22.91 5.16 33.93
C MET A 1 22.46 5.86 32.64
N GLU A 2 23.27 6.72 32.07
CA GLU A 2 22.99 7.48 30.82
C GLU A 2 22.83 6.57 29.57
N GLN A 3 23.76 5.65 29.36
CA GLN A 3 23.67 4.67 28.24
C GLN A 3 22.41 3.81 28.27
N ARG A 4 21.85 3.49 29.43
CA ARG A 4 20.61 2.75 29.56
C ARG A 4 19.41 3.61 29.14
N LYS A 5 19.39 4.89 29.53
CA LYS A 5 18.34 5.82 29.14
C LYS A 5 18.34 6.09 27.63
N ASP A 6 19.51 6.18 27.01
CA ASP A 6 19.59 6.38 25.56
C ASP A 6 19.15 5.12 24.79
N LYS A 7 19.50 3.93 25.26
CA LYS A 7 19.00 2.68 24.69
C LYS A 7 17.46 2.59 24.79
N GLU A 8 16.89 2.95 25.92
CA GLU A 8 15.42 2.95 26.11
C GLU A 8 14.72 3.96 25.19
N LYS A 9 15.30 5.15 24.96
CA LYS A 9 14.77 6.14 23.99
C LYS A 9 14.82 5.62 22.56
N ILE A 10 15.91 5.00 22.15
CA ILE A 10 16.07 4.44 20.80
C ILE A 10 15.04 3.32 20.57
N LEU A 11 14.87 2.42 21.53
CA LEU A 11 13.87 1.33 21.44
C LEU A 11 12.43 1.86 21.39
N SER A 12 12.11 2.87 22.19
CA SER A 12 10.79 3.52 22.17
C SER A 12 10.51 4.22 20.82
N ALA A 13 11.51 4.92 20.29
CA ALA A 13 11.40 5.55 18.97
C ALA A 13 11.24 4.49 17.85
N GLY A 14 11.99 3.38 17.93
CA GLY A 14 11.83 2.25 17.01
C GLY A 14 10.43 1.63 17.04
N THR A 15 9.87 1.46 18.23
CA THR A 15 8.49 0.96 18.38
C THR A 15 7.48 1.93 17.77
N LEU A 16 7.62 3.23 18.03
CA LEU A 16 6.71 4.25 17.50
C LEU A 16 6.73 4.29 15.97
N ILE A 17 7.91 4.29 15.34
CA ILE A 17 8.00 4.30 13.88
C ILE A 17 7.50 2.99 13.27
N PHE A 18 7.69 1.85 13.93
CA PHE A 18 7.14 0.58 13.49
C PHE A 18 5.60 0.59 13.50
N ILE A 19 4.99 1.07 14.59
CA ILE A 19 3.53 1.21 14.68
C ILE A 19 3.01 2.13 13.57
N ALA A 20 3.70 3.24 13.29
CA ALA A 20 3.34 4.14 12.21
C ALA A 20 3.47 3.47 10.82
N CYS A 21 4.52 2.69 10.58
CA CYS A 21 4.67 1.89 9.36
C CYS A 21 3.55 0.86 9.21
N TRP A 22 3.24 0.15 10.30
CA TRP A 22 2.19 -0.86 10.32
C TRP A 22 0.81 -0.24 10.05
N ALA A 23 0.48 0.85 10.72
CA ALA A 23 -0.76 1.58 10.53
C ALA A 23 -0.88 2.15 9.10
N ALA A 24 0.20 2.74 8.57
CA ALA A 24 0.24 3.27 7.20
C ALA A 24 0.00 2.16 6.16
N TYR A 25 0.61 0.99 6.34
CA TYR A 25 0.41 -0.12 5.42
C TYR A 25 -0.96 -0.77 5.57
N CYS A 26 -1.47 -0.92 6.78
CA CYS A 26 -2.85 -1.34 7.04
C CYS A 26 -3.86 -0.38 6.38
N ALA A 27 -3.64 0.92 6.52
CA ALA A 27 -4.48 1.96 5.93
C ALA A 27 -4.49 1.93 4.39
N SER A 28 -3.40 1.52 3.76
CA SER A 28 -3.35 1.38 2.29
C SER A 28 -4.40 0.39 1.78
N TYR A 29 -4.65 -0.69 2.53
CA TYR A 29 -5.69 -1.66 2.18
C TYR A 29 -7.10 -1.12 2.36
N LEU A 30 -7.34 -0.21 3.31
CA LEU A 30 -8.62 0.48 3.42
C LEU A 30 -8.94 1.30 2.17
N GLY A 31 -7.95 2.01 1.62
CA GLY A 31 -8.13 2.83 0.42
C GLY A 31 -7.92 2.11 -0.91
N ARG A 32 -7.85 0.77 -0.89
CA ARG A 32 -7.67 -0.08 -2.09
C ARG A 32 -8.78 -1.10 -2.23
N ILE A 33 -9.09 -1.86 -1.17
CA ILE A 33 -10.06 -2.95 -1.19
C ILE A 33 -11.49 -2.43 -1.12
N ASN A 34 -11.69 -1.23 -0.58
CA ASN A 34 -13.00 -0.59 -0.54
C ASN A 34 -13.68 -0.47 -1.92
N TYR A 35 -12.91 -0.27 -3.00
CA TYR A 35 -13.45 -0.31 -4.35
C TYR A 35 -14.06 -1.69 -4.68
N THR A 36 -13.34 -2.76 -4.37
CA THR A 36 -13.83 -4.12 -4.58
C THR A 36 -15.10 -4.40 -3.78
N ALA A 37 -15.17 -3.92 -2.55
CA ALA A 37 -16.36 -4.04 -1.71
C ALA A 37 -17.54 -3.21 -2.25
N ALA A 38 -17.27 -2.02 -2.80
CA ALA A 38 -18.29 -1.14 -3.37
C ALA A 38 -18.74 -1.53 -4.79
N LEU A 39 -17.94 -2.32 -5.52
CA LEU A 39 -18.18 -2.66 -6.93
C LEU A 39 -19.57 -3.21 -7.17
N THR A 40 -20.03 -4.12 -6.33
CA THR A 40 -21.35 -4.75 -6.46
C THR A 40 -22.49 -3.74 -6.25
N ALA A 41 -22.32 -2.78 -5.34
CA ALA A 41 -23.29 -1.73 -5.09
C ALA A 41 -23.32 -0.71 -6.25
N ILE A 42 -22.16 -0.32 -6.78
CA ILE A 42 -22.03 0.57 -7.94
C ILE A 42 -22.75 -0.01 -9.17
N VAL A 43 -22.61 -1.33 -9.41
CA VAL A 43 -23.28 -2.02 -10.50
C VAL A 43 -24.79 -2.16 -10.23
N ALA A 44 -25.19 -2.47 -8.99
CA ALA A 44 -26.60 -2.61 -8.62
C ALA A 44 -27.36 -1.29 -8.72
N ASP A 45 -26.73 -0.17 -8.38
CA ASP A 45 -27.30 1.17 -8.50
C ASP A 45 -27.34 1.67 -9.98
N GLY A 46 -26.89 0.84 -10.93
CA GLY A 46 -26.93 1.17 -12.36
C GLY A 46 -25.95 2.25 -12.80
N VAL A 47 -24.96 2.62 -11.93
CA VAL A 47 -23.97 3.66 -12.25
C VAL A 47 -23.14 3.24 -13.47
N PHE A 48 -22.66 1.99 -13.48
CA PHE A 48 -21.92 1.41 -14.61
C PHE A 48 -22.21 -0.08 -14.79
N SER A 49 -21.96 -0.56 -16.01
CA SER A 49 -21.96 -2.00 -16.29
C SER A 49 -20.83 -2.72 -15.55
N LYS A 50 -20.98 -4.03 -15.31
CA LYS A 50 -19.92 -4.87 -14.72
C LYS A 50 -18.59 -4.76 -15.48
N SER A 51 -18.65 -4.63 -16.82
CA SER A 51 -17.47 -4.48 -17.66
C SER A 51 -16.71 -3.17 -17.36
N HIS A 52 -17.43 -2.05 -17.26
CA HIS A 52 -16.82 -0.76 -16.93
C HIS A 52 -16.26 -0.75 -15.49
N ALA A 53 -17.00 -1.31 -14.54
CA ALA A 53 -16.52 -1.44 -13.15
C ALA A 53 -15.27 -2.34 -13.06
N GLY A 54 -15.23 -3.45 -13.79
CA GLY A 54 -14.04 -4.30 -13.88
C GLY A 54 -12.84 -3.59 -14.51
N LEU A 55 -13.08 -2.76 -15.54
CA LEU A 55 -12.03 -1.97 -16.20
C LEU A 55 -11.35 -1.00 -15.22
N ILE A 56 -12.11 -0.31 -14.38
CA ILE A 56 -11.56 0.60 -13.34
C ILE A 56 -10.57 -0.15 -12.43
N GLY A 57 -10.95 -1.35 -11.96
CA GLY A 57 -10.08 -2.21 -11.16
C GLY A 57 -8.83 -2.66 -11.91
N THR A 58 -8.97 -3.01 -13.19
CA THR A 58 -7.86 -3.43 -14.06
C THR A 58 -6.84 -2.29 -14.24
N VAL A 59 -7.32 -1.08 -14.52
CA VAL A 59 -6.46 0.12 -14.65
C VAL A 59 -5.69 0.39 -13.35
N TYR A 60 -6.35 0.22 -12.19
CA TYR A 60 -5.66 0.35 -10.90
C TYR A 60 -4.48 -0.61 -10.79
N PHE A 61 -4.70 -1.92 -11.03
CA PHE A 61 -3.65 -2.92 -10.88
C PHE A 61 -2.51 -2.73 -11.88
N PHE A 62 -2.83 -2.34 -13.12
CA PHE A 62 -1.83 -2.03 -14.13
C PHE A 62 -0.96 -0.83 -13.70
N CYS A 63 -1.59 0.26 -13.26
CA CYS A 63 -0.89 1.45 -12.78
C CYS A 63 -0.10 1.17 -11.51
N TYR A 64 -0.62 0.35 -10.58
CA TYR A 64 0.09 -0.07 -9.40
C TYR A 64 1.35 -0.88 -9.75
N GLY A 65 1.25 -1.84 -10.66
CA GLY A 65 2.40 -2.64 -11.12
C GLY A 65 3.47 -1.80 -11.80
N ALA A 66 3.09 -0.91 -12.74
CA ALA A 66 4.00 0.05 -13.36
C ALA A 66 4.62 0.99 -12.30
N GLY A 67 3.79 1.50 -11.39
CA GLY A 67 4.22 2.35 -10.29
C GLY A 67 5.26 1.70 -9.38
N GLN A 68 5.24 0.39 -9.16
CA GLN A 68 6.24 -0.32 -8.37
C GLN A 68 7.66 -0.19 -8.96
N ILE A 69 7.77 -0.22 -10.29
CA ILE A 69 9.07 -0.03 -10.98
C ILE A 69 9.57 1.40 -10.74
N PHE A 70 8.70 2.39 -10.94
CA PHE A 70 9.03 3.80 -10.72
C PHE A 70 9.35 4.09 -9.25
N SER A 71 8.59 3.49 -8.31
CA SER A 71 8.82 3.63 -6.87
C SER A 71 10.17 3.05 -6.46
N GLY A 72 10.61 1.95 -7.07
CA GLY A 72 11.94 1.39 -6.85
C GLY A 72 13.03 2.39 -7.23
N ILE A 73 12.96 2.97 -8.42
CA ILE A 73 13.92 3.97 -8.92
C ILE A 73 13.86 5.26 -8.08
N LEU A 74 12.65 5.74 -7.80
CA LEU A 74 12.44 6.96 -7.02
C LEU A 74 12.93 6.80 -5.57
N GLY A 75 12.75 5.60 -5.01
CA GLY A 75 13.25 5.23 -3.71
C GLY A 75 14.76 5.40 -3.57
N ASP A 76 15.54 5.49 -4.65
CA ASP A 76 16.97 5.79 -4.62
C ASP A 76 17.28 7.28 -4.43
N ARG A 77 16.35 8.15 -4.74
CA ARG A 77 16.54 9.59 -4.73
C ARG A 77 15.73 10.34 -3.68
N VAL A 78 14.62 9.75 -3.24
CA VAL A 78 13.65 10.39 -2.34
C VAL A 78 13.67 9.72 -0.97
N SER A 79 13.52 10.51 0.08
CA SER A 79 13.40 10.01 1.44
C SER A 79 12.21 9.03 1.57
N PRO A 80 12.41 7.85 2.18
CA PRO A 80 11.36 6.85 2.36
C PRO A 80 10.17 7.41 3.16
N TYR A 81 10.42 8.31 4.11
CA TYR A 81 9.37 8.96 4.88
C TYR A 81 8.46 9.85 4.02
N LYS A 82 9.04 10.58 3.08
CA LYS A 82 8.28 11.41 2.14
C LYS A 82 7.48 10.57 1.17
N MET A 83 8.03 9.46 0.69
CA MET A 83 7.32 8.55 -0.21
C MET A 83 6.06 7.97 0.45
N VAL A 84 6.17 7.48 1.70
CA VAL A 84 5.01 7.00 2.45
C VAL A 84 3.98 8.10 2.65
N GLY A 85 4.41 9.31 3.04
CA GLY A 85 3.52 10.46 3.19
C GLY A 85 2.78 10.81 1.90
N THR A 86 3.48 10.86 0.77
CA THR A 86 2.88 11.12 -0.56
C THR A 86 1.88 10.02 -0.92
N GLY A 87 2.22 8.75 -0.67
CA GLY A 87 1.32 7.62 -0.89
C GLY A 87 0.02 7.74 -0.10
N LEU A 88 0.10 8.09 1.19
CA LEU A 88 -1.08 8.27 2.05
C LEU A 88 -1.95 9.44 1.59
N VAL A 89 -1.36 10.62 1.34
CA VAL A 89 -2.09 11.81 0.86
C VAL A 89 -2.75 11.54 -0.49
N GLY A 90 -2.01 10.97 -1.44
CA GLY A 90 -2.56 10.63 -2.75
C GLY A 90 -3.72 9.64 -2.65
N THR A 91 -3.63 8.65 -1.74
CA THR A 91 -4.74 7.71 -1.49
C THR A 91 -5.96 8.41 -0.89
N VAL A 92 -5.77 9.37 0.04
CA VAL A 92 -6.88 10.18 0.57
C VAL A 92 -7.55 10.96 -0.56
N CYS A 93 -6.78 11.69 -1.37
CA CYS A 93 -7.31 12.47 -2.48
C CYS A 93 -8.08 11.59 -3.48
N ALA A 94 -7.52 10.46 -3.87
CA ALA A 94 -8.17 9.53 -4.80
C ALA A 94 -9.49 9.00 -4.23
N ASN A 95 -9.52 8.63 -2.95
CA ASN A 95 -10.74 8.14 -2.31
C ASN A 95 -11.81 9.23 -2.18
N ILE A 96 -11.45 10.49 -1.97
CA ILE A 96 -12.41 11.60 -1.98
C ILE A 96 -12.93 11.85 -3.40
N LEU A 97 -12.06 11.84 -4.41
CA LEU A 97 -12.44 12.13 -5.79
C LEU A 97 -13.29 11.01 -6.42
N MET A 98 -13.08 9.76 -6.02
CA MET A 98 -13.73 8.60 -6.62
C MET A 98 -15.26 8.71 -6.65
N PRO A 99 -15.96 8.95 -5.53
CA PRO A 99 -17.43 9.12 -5.56
C PRO A 99 -17.88 10.42 -6.25
N LEU A 100 -17.06 11.47 -6.25
CA LEU A 100 -17.38 12.74 -6.90
C LEU A 100 -17.33 12.65 -8.44
N CYS A 101 -16.58 11.67 -8.96
CA CYS A 101 -16.42 11.43 -10.40
C CYS A 101 -17.34 10.35 -10.94
N SER A 102 -18.41 9.98 -10.24
CA SER A 102 -19.32 8.88 -10.59
C SER A 102 -20.08 9.07 -11.91
N GLY A 103 -20.05 10.25 -12.50
CA GLY A 103 -20.66 10.52 -13.83
C GLY A 103 -19.91 9.92 -15.03
N SER A 104 -18.64 9.46 -14.86
CA SER A 104 -17.83 8.93 -15.95
C SER A 104 -16.89 7.83 -15.51
N TYR A 105 -17.05 6.64 -16.07
CA TYR A 105 -16.16 5.51 -15.79
C TYR A 105 -14.70 5.79 -16.24
N ILE A 106 -14.50 6.61 -17.26
CA ILE A 106 -13.18 7.00 -17.74
C ILE A 106 -12.47 7.83 -16.68
N VAL A 107 -13.15 8.85 -16.13
CA VAL A 107 -12.58 9.71 -15.09
C VAL A 107 -12.31 8.90 -13.81
N MET A 108 -13.24 8.03 -13.40
CA MET A 108 -13.02 7.11 -12.29
C MET A 108 -11.82 6.18 -12.53
N SER A 109 -11.65 5.68 -13.76
CA SER A 109 -10.50 4.85 -14.13
C SER A 109 -9.17 5.61 -13.97
N VAL A 110 -9.13 6.87 -14.39
CA VAL A 110 -7.96 7.73 -14.25
C VAL A 110 -7.67 7.99 -12.77
N VAL A 111 -8.67 8.39 -11.99
CA VAL A 111 -8.52 8.64 -10.55
C VAL A 111 -8.05 7.39 -9.82
N TRP A 112 -8.64 6.23 -10.15
CA TRP A 112 -8.27 4.96 -9.51
C TRP A 112 -6.90 4.45 -9.96
N GLY A 113 -6.52 4.68 -11.21
CA GLY A 113 -5.18 4.44 -11.72
C GLY A 113 -4.12 5.28 -11.01
N LEU A 114 -4.39 6.57 -10.79
CA LEU A 114 -3.53 7.45 -9.99
C LEU A 114 -3.41 6.93 -8.55
N ASN A 115 -4.50 6.43 -7.95
CA ASN A 115 -4.44 5.75 -6.65
C ASN A 115 -3.48 4.56 -6.68
N GLY A 116 -3.48 3.76 -7.75
CA GLY A 116 -2.53 2.67 -7.93
C GLY A 116 -1.07 3.14 -7.90
N ILE A 117 -0.76 4.23 -8.64
CA ILE A 117 0.59 4.79 -8.68
C ILE A 117 1.04 5.27 -7.29
N VAL A 118 0.22 6.06 -6.59
CA VAL A 118 0.61 6.59 -5.27
C VAL A 118 0.69 5.50 -4.21
N GLN A 119 -0.13 4.48 -4.27
CA GLN A 119 -0.06 3.33 -3.35
C GLN A 119 1.16 2.44 -3.60
N SER A 120 1.69 2.41 -4.81
CA SER A 120 2.95 1.72 -5.10
C SER A 120 4.14 2.29 -4.31
N MET A 121 4.03 3.54 -3.85
CA MET A 121 5.05 4.24 -3.06
C MET A 121 5.02 3.90 -1.56
N LEU A 122 4.23 2.91 -1.11
CA LEU A 122 4.10 2.60 0.32
C LEU A 122 4.97 1.43 0.75
N TRP A 123 4.89 0.30 0.05
CA TRP A 123 5.51 -0.95 0.49
C TRP A 123 7.04 -0.89 0.58
N THR A 124 7.69 -0.53 -0.53
CA THR A 124 9.15 -0.50 -0.62
C THR A 124 9.79 0.44 0.42
N PRO A 125 9.32 1.70 0.60
CA PRO A 125 9.86 2.58 1.63
C PRO A 125 9.59 2.10 3.05
N ILE A 126 8.44 1.48 3.33
CA ILE A 126 8.14 0.91 4.64
C ILE A 126 9.12 -0.22 4.97
N LEU A 127 9.37 -1.14 4.03
CA LEU A 127 10.37 -2.19 4.22
C LEU A 127 11.77 -1.62 4.41
N TYR A 128 12.12 -0.56 3.68
CA TYR A 128 13.40 0.12 3.87
C TYR A 128 13.53 0.68 5.29
N ILE A 129 12.50 1.35 5.82
CA ILE A 129 12.49 1.88 7.18
C ILE A 129 12.66 0.75 8.20
N ILE A 130 11.91 -0.34 8.06
CA ILE A 130 11.99 -1.49 8.95
C ILE A 130 13.40 -2.10 8.94
N SER A 131 13.99 -2.25 7.75
CA SER A 131 15.27 -2.94 7.58
C SER A 131 16.48 -2.10 7.98
N ASN A 132 16.43 -0.78 7.80
CA ASN A 132 17.60 0.08 7.93
C ASN A 132 17.52 1.09 9.07
N VAL A 133 16.32 1.44 9.53
CA VAL A 133 16.11 2.45 10.57
C VAL A 133 15.82 1.82 11.93
N LEU A 134 15.12 0.67 11.97
CA LEU A 134 14.83 0.01 13.23
C LEU A 134 16.10 -0.57 13.88
N PRO A 135 16.20 -0.48 15.24
CA PRO A 135 17.20 -1.20 16.01
C PRO A 135 17.16 -2.70 15.70
N GLU A 136 18.33 -3.34 15.67
CA GLU A 136 18.47 -4.76 15.30
C GLU A 136 17.59 -5.69 16.13
N GLU A 137 17.48 -5.43 17.43
CA GLU A 137 16.65 -6.20 18.36
C GLU A 137 15.15 -6.23 17.95
N GLN A 138 14.67 -5.15 17.31
CA GLN A 138 13.27 -5.01 16.89
C GLN A 138 13.02 -5.43 15.45
N ARG A 139 14.03 -5.36 14.58
CA ARG A 139 13.93 -5.58 13.13
C ARG A 139 13.32 -6.94 12.78
N ARG A 140 13.83 -8.01 13.40
CA ARG A 140 13.34 -9.37 13.13
C ARG A 140 11.85 -9.53 13.45
N ARG A 141 11.41 -8.99 14.59
CA ARG A 141 9.99 -9.04 14.99
C ARG A 141 9.14 -8.15 14.09
N ALA A 142 9.63 -6.97 13.74
CA ALA A 142 8.94 -6.04 12.87
C ALA A 142 8.68 -6.64 11.47
N CYS A 143 9.66 -7.34 10.89
CA CYS A 143 9.50 -8.05 9.61
C CYS A 143 8.42 -9.14 9.65
N LEU A 144 8.21 -9.79 10.80
CA LEU A 144 7.15 -10.77 10.96
C LEU A 144 5.78 -10.09 11.13
N TYR A 145 5.71 -9.08 12.00
CA TYR A 145 4.44 -8.44 12.33
C TYR A 145 3.90 -7.53 11.23
N ILE A 146 4.76 -6.99 10.35
CA ILE A 146 4.28 -6.16 9.23
C ILE A 146 3.39 -6.97 8.28
N ALA A 147 3.61 -8.28 8.15
CA ALA A 147 2.78 -9.14 7.30
C ALA A 147 1.32 -9.20 7.79
N ALA A 148 1.07 -9.04 9.09
CA ALA A 148 -0.30 -9.02 9.66
C ALA A 148 -1.10 -7.77 9.26
N SER A 149 -0.44 -6.69 8.80
CA SER A 149 -1.14 -5.48 8.35
C SER A 149 -2.02 -5.72 7.11
N PHE A 150 -1.64 -6.68 6.25
CA PHE A 150 -2.44 -7.06 5.08
C PHE A 150 -3.80 -7.68 5.46
N PRO A 151 -3.87 -8.81 6.19
CA PRO A 151 -5.15 -9.41 6.53
C PRO A 151 -6.01 -8.50 7.41
N VAL A 152 -5.41 -7.77 8.36
CA VAL A 152 -6.14 -6.84 9.21
C VAL A 152 -6.71 -5.68 8.39
N GLY A 153 -5.91 -5.04 7.54
CA GLY A 153 -6.36 -3.95 6.68
C GLY A 153 -7.44 -4.38 5.69
N SER A 154 -7.31 -5.59 5.13
CA SER A 154 -8.31 -6.16 4.22
C SER A 154 -9.64 -6.42 4.94
N LEU A 155 -9.60 -7.06 6.10
CA LEU A 155 -10.80 -7.31 6.90
C LEU A 155 -11.50 -6.01 7.29
N LEU A 156 -10.75 -5.04 7.82
CA LEU A 156 -11.30 -3.74 8.19
C LEU A 156 -11.92 -3.02 6.99
N SER A 157 -11.29 -3.11 5.81
CA SER A 157 -11.81 -2.50 4.58
C SER A 157 -13.17 -3.08 4.20
N TYR A 158 -13.31 -4.41 4.21
CA TYR A 158 -14.59 -5.06 3.92
C TYR A 158 -15.67 -4.73 4.96
N VAL A 159 -15.34 -4.80 6.25
CA VAL A 159 -16.31 -4.50 7.32
C VAL A 159 -16.80 -3.06 7.26
N ILE A 160 -15.87 -2.11 7.14
CA ILE A 160 -16.20 -0.67 7.06
C ILE A 160 -17.00 -0.38 5.80
N SER A 161 -16.57 -0.90 4.64
CA SER A 161 -17.27 -0.66 3.38
C SER A 161 -18.65 -1.29 3.35
N ALA A 162 -18.80 -2.53 3.82
CA ALA A 162 -20.11 -3.19 3.90
C ALA A 162 -21.06 -2.43 4.85
N GLY A 163 -20.57 -1.98 6.00
CA GLY A 163 -21.33 -1.14 6.90
C GLY A 163 -21.75 0.18 6.25
N ALA A 164 -20.83 0.88 5.61
CA ALA A 164 -21.09 2.14 4.92
C ALA A 164 -22.16 1.98 3.81
N ILE A 165 -22.08 0.91 3.02
CA ILE A 165 -23.04 0.62 1.95
C ILE A 165 -24.42 0.29 2.52
N LYS A 166 -24.46 -0.51 3.60
CA LYS A 166 -25.72 -0.94 4.20
C LYS A 166 -26.49 0.22 4.86
N PHE A 167 -25.80 1.12 5.54
CA PHE A 167 -26.44 2.17 6.35
C PHE A 167 -26.55 3.52 5.63
N ALA A 168 -25.83 3.73 4.54
CA ALA A 168 -25.82 4.98 3.81
C ALA A 168 -25.82 4.77 2.29
N SER A 169 -24.65 4.69 1.67
CA SER A 169 -24.48 4.45 0.23
C SER A 169 -23.06 4.01 -0.09
N TRP A 170 -22.84 3.53 -1.33
CA TRP A 170 -21.51 3.14 -1.77
C TRP A 170 -20.48 4.30 -1.77
N HIS A 171 -20.92 5.56 -1.85
CA HIS A 171 -20.04 6.74 -1.74
C HIS A 171 -19.30 6.78 -0.40
N PHE A 172 -19.98 6.41 0.68
CA PHE A 172 -19.38 6.39 2.03
C PHE A 172 -18.35 5.27 2.20
N ALA A 173 -18.39 4.24 1.36
CA ALA A 173 -17.31 3.25 1.31
C ALA A 173 -15.95 3.82 0.85
N PHE A 174 -15.94 5.05 0.32
CA PHE A 174 -14.73 5.80 -0.02
C PHE A 174 -14.45 6.92 0.98
N PHE A 175 -15.46 7.69 1.40
CA PHE A 175 -15.25 8.82 2.31
C PHE A 175 -14.79 8.39 3.70
N ILE A 176 -15.35 7.30 4.26
CA ILE A 176 -14.94 6.83 5.59
C ILE A 176 -13.48 6.35 5.59
N PRO A 177 -13.02 5.46 4.68
CA PRO A 177 -11.60 5.15 4.56
C PRO A 177 -10.71 6.37 4.34
N ALA A 178 -11.13 7.34 3.50
CA ALA A 178 -10.37 8.57 3.29
C ALA A 178 -10.13 9.33 4.62
N GLY A 179 -11.16 9.46 5.45
CA GLY A 179 -11.05 10.09 6.76
C GLY A 179 -10.09 9.33 7.69
N ILE A 180 -10.20 8.00 7.74
CA ILE A 180 -9.31 7.16 8.56
C ILE A 180 -7.86 7.28 8.08
N ILE A 181 -7.61 7.21 6.77
CA ILE A 181 -6.27 7.35 6.20
C ILE A 181 -5.69 8.74 6.47
N ALA A 182 -6.52 9.79 6.42
CA ALA A 182 -6.10 11.15 6.77
C ALA A 182 -5.65 11.25 8.24
N CYS A 183 -6.38 10.64 9.18
CA CYS A 183 -5.97 10.55 10.58
C CYS A 183 -4.64 9.79 10.73
N ILE A 184 -4.48 8.69 10.00
CA ILE A 184 -3.23 7.91 10.01
C ILE A 184 -2.08 8.71 9.38
N PHE A 185 -2.33 9.51 8.35
CA PHE A 185 -1.32 10.42 7.79
C PHE A 185 -0.85 11.46 8.81
N VAL A 186 -1.76 12.06 9.59
CA VAL A 186 -1.38 12.97 10.68
C VAL A 186 -0.54 12.25 11.72
N PHE A 187 -0.95 11.05 12.14
CA PHE A 187 -0.17 10.21 13.05
C PHE A 187 1.22 9.88 12.47
N TRP A 188 1.31 9.57 11.18
CA TRP A 188 2.56 9.35 10.46
C TRP A 188 3.50 10.56 10.56
N CYS A 189 2.99 11.75 10.27
CA CYS A 189 3.78 13.00 10.34
C CYS A 189 4.32 13.26 11.75
N LEU A 190 3.48 13.06 12.78
CA LEU A 190 3.87 13.22 14.19
C LEU A 190 4.92 12.18 14.61
N ALA A 191 4.73 10.92 14.23
CA ALA A 191 5.67 9.86 14.52
C ALA A 191 7.03 10.09 13.86
N VAL A 192 7.06 10.44 12.57
CA VAL A 192 8.28 10.76 11.83
C VAL A 192 8.98 11.98 12.43
N GLY A 193 8.24 13.05 12.73
CA GLY A 193 8.81 14.26 13.35
C GLY A 193 9.49 13.99 14.70
N LYS A 194 8.93 13.08 15.50
CA LYS A 194 9.47 12.70 16.80
C LYS A 194 10.64 11.71 16.70
N THR A 195 10.56 10.76 15.78
CA THR A 195 11.54 9.65 15.69
C THR A 195 12.74 9.99 14.83
N SER A 196 12.58 10.83 13.80
CA SER A 196 13.68 11.20 12.89
C SER A 196 14.84 11.92 13.57
N LYS A 197 14.59 12.59 14.69
CA LYS A 197 15.64 13.23 15.52
C LYS A 197 16.45 12.22 16.33
N ILE A 198 15.85 11.07 16.68
CA ILE A 198 16.45 10.05 17.56
C ILE A 198 17.13 8.96 16.73
N LEU A 199 16.44 8.47 15.69
CA LEU A 199 16.88 7.36 14.83
C LEU A 199 17.71 7.82 13.62
N GLY A 200 17.91 9.15 13.46
CA GLY A 200 18.48 9.75 12.26
C GLY A 200 17.41 9.90 11.16
N ARG A 201 17.70 10.76 10.19
CA ARG A 201 16.76 11.08 9.09
C ARG A 201 16.56 9.95 8.09
N GLY A 202 17.03 8.73 8.36
CA GLY A 202 17.02 7.66 7.36
C GLY A 202 17.75 8.09 6.07
N GLU A 203 18.68 9.02 6.21
CA GLU A 203 19.58 9.35 5.11
C GLU A 203 20.21 8.03 4.70
N LYS A 204 19.96 7.64 3.45
CA LYS A 204 20.61 6.49 2.88
C LYS A 204 22.11 6.62 3.23
N LYS A 205 22.59 5.74 4.11
CA LYS A 205 23.96 5.30 3.96
C LYS A 205 23.97 4.75 2.55
N THR A 206 24.47 5.54 1.63
CA THR A 206 24.94 5.03 0.35
C THR A 206 25.83 3.86 0.75
N LEU A 207 25.30 2.65 0.65
CA LEU A 207 26.19 1.48 0.68
C LEU A 207 27.25 1.85 -0.32
N PRO A 208 28.55 1.81 0.06
CA PRO A 208 29.59 2.05 -0.92
C PRO A 208 29.22 1.13 -2.07
N VAL A 209 28.94 1.72 -3.22
CA VAL A 209 28.87 0.97 -4.46
C VAL A 209 30.20 0.26 -4.46
N GLN A 210 30.20 -1.05 -4.12
CA GLN A 210 31.34 -1.87 -4.44
C GLN A 210 31.47 -1.69 -5.94
N GLU A 211 32.43 -0.87 -6.33
CA GLU A 211 32.94 -0.87 -7.69
C GLU A 211 33.44 -2.29 -7.93
N ASN A 212 32.50 -3.17 -8.30
CA ASN A 212 32.80 -4.46 -8.81
C ASN A 212 33.52 -4.21 -10.14
N SER A 213 34.82 -4.14 -10.00
CA SER A 213 35.77 -4.20 -11.10
C SER A 213 35.30 -5.25 -12.12
N GLY A 214 34.83 -4.76 -13.27
CA GLY A 214 35.15 -5.35 -14.54
C GLY A 214 34.38 -6.55 -15.03
N ALA A 215 33.10 -6.73 -14.78
CA ALA A 215 32.28 -7.53 -15.68
C ALA A 215 30.90 -6.89 -15.84
N LYS A 216 30.61 -6.34 -17.01
CA LYS A 216 29.25 -5.97 -17.40
C LYS A 216 28.42 -7.23 -17.54
N VAL A 217 27.99 -7.83 -16.43
CA VAL A 217 27.03 -8.94 -16.45
C VAL A 217 25.70 -8.35 -16.92
N SER A 218 25.21 -8.80 -18.06
CA SER A 218 23.90 -8.41 -18.55
C SER A 218 22.85 -8.71 -17.49
N LEU A 219 22.09 -7.71 -17.06
CA LEU A 219 21.01 -7.84 -16.07
C LEU A 219 20.06 -8.99 -16.42
N GLY A 220 19.76 -9.22 -17.71
CA GLY A 220 18.94 -10.33 -18.16
C GLY A 220 19.59 -11.71 -17.89
N LYS A 221 20.90 -11.84 -18.08
CA LYS A 221 21.62 -13.09 -17.81
C LYS A 221 21.69 -13.36 -16.29
N LEU A 222 21.90 -12.32 -15.47
CA LEU A 222 21.88 -12.42 -14.03
C LEU A 222 20.49 -12.85 -13.51
N PHE A 223 19.42 -12.27 -14.08
CA PHE A 223 18.03 -12.55 -13.72
C PHE A 223 17.65 -14.03 -14.00
N ILE A 224 18.11 -14.59 -15.11
CA ILE A 224 17.85 -15.99 -15.48
C ILE A 224 18.70 -16.92 -14.62
N VAL A 225 20.01 -16.66 -14.47
CA VAL A 225 20.95 -17.53 -13.75
C VAL A 225 20.67 -17.56 -12.25
N SER A 226 20.18 -16.45 -11.67
CA SER A 226 19.84 -16.38 -10.24
C SER A 226 18.53 -17.12 -9.86
N GLY A 227 17.79 -17.69 -10.82
CA GLY A 227 16.48 -18.28 -10.57
C GLY A 227 15.37 -17.26 -10.29
N ALA A 228 15.69 -15.96 -10.33
CA ALA A 228 14.71 -14.89 -10.09
C ALA A 228 13.55 -14.94 -11.08
N ALA A 229 13.79 -15.38 -12.32
CA ALA A 229 12.75 -15.55 -13.33
C ALA A 229 11.66 -16.56 -12.90
N VAL A 230 12.05 -17.69 -12.32
CA VAL A 230 11.12 -18.72 -11.83
C VAL A 230 10.29 -18.19 -10.66
N ILE A 231 10.94 -17.48 -9.72
CA ILE A 231 10.27 -16.84 -8.59
C ILE A 231 9.26 -15.79 -9.10
N CYS A 232 9.63 -14.97 -10.09
CA CYS A 232 8.73 -13.98 -10.68
C CYS A 232 7.51 -14.62 -11.32
N VAL A 233 7.66 -15.71 -12.07
CA VAL A 233 6.52 -16.44 -12.65
C VAL A 233 5.61 -16.98 -11.55
N GLY A 234 6.17 -17.58 -10.49
CA GLY A 234 5.40 -18.06 -9.34
C GLY A 234 4.60 -16.95 -8.66
N ILE A 235 5.21 -15.79 -8.42
CA ILE A 235 4.55 -14.62 -7.83
C ILE A 235 3.45 -14.10 -8.75
N LEU A 236 3.67 -14.09 -10.07
CA LEU A 236 2.70 -13.64 -11.07
C LEU A 236 1.45 -14.53 -11.06
N VAL A 237 1.62 -15.85 -11.10
CA VAL A 237 0.51 -16.82 -11.04
C VAL A 237 -0.24 -16.70 -9.71
N GLN A 238 0.48 -16.64 -8.59
CA GLN A 238 -0.12 -16.45 -7.27
C GLN A 238 -0.92 -15.15 -7.18
N GLY A 239 -0.36 -14.03 -7.70
CA GLY A 239 -1.02 -12.73 -7.71
C GLY A 239 -2.31 -12.74 -8.52
N MET A 240 -2.27 -13.29 -9.74
CA MET A 240 -3.45 -13.41 -10.61
C MET A 240 -4.57 -14.23 -9.96
N LEU A 241 -4.24 -15.38 -9.37
CA LEU A 241 -5.21 -16.22 -8.67
C LEU A 241 -5.79 -15.51 -7.44
N LYS A 242 -4.92 -14.98 -6.59
CA LYS A 242 -5.34 -14.30 -5.36
C LYS A 242 -6.22 -13.10 -5.65
N ASP A 243 -5.76 -12.17 -6.49
CA ASP A 243 -6.47 -10.91 -6.72
C ASP A 243 -7.73 -11.12 -7.58
N GLY A 244 -7.70 -12.07 -8.53
CA GLY A 244 -8.87 -12.47 -9.30
C GLY A 244 -9.97 -13.05 -8.42
N VAL A 245 -9.64 -14.02 -7.57
CA VAL A 245 -10.60 -14.63 -6.64
C VAL A 245 -11.11 -13.60 -5.65
N THR A 246 -10.21 -12.84 -5.01
CA THR A 246 -10.59 -11.85 -3.97
C THR A 246 -11.51 -10.76 -4.54
N SER A 247 -11.28 -10.33 -5.78
CA SER A 247 -12.08 -9.27 -6.40
C SER A 247 -13.48 -9.72 -6.82
N TRP A 248 -13.65 -10.97 -7.26
CA TRP A 248 -14.89 -11.41 -7.85
C TRP A 248 -15.73 -12.31 -6.95
N VAL A 249 -15.19 -12.91 -5.91
CA VAL A 249 -15.93 -13.76 -4.97
C VAL A 249 -17.15 -13.06 -4.37
N PRO A 250 -17.07 -11.80 -3.88
CA PRO A 250 -18.27 -11.12 -3.35
C PRO A 250 -19.40 -11.01 -4.38
N THR A 251 -19.05 -10.69 -5.63
CA THR A 251 -20.02 -10.59 -6.73
C THR A 251 -20.63 -11.95 -7.08
N LEU A 252 -19.81 -13.00 -7.14
CA LEU A 252 -20.29 -14.37 -7.42
C LEU A 252 -21.21 -14.90 -6.32
N ILE A 253 -20.90 -14.63 -5.04
CA ILE A 253 -21.74 -15.04 -3.92
C ILE A 253 -23.09 -14.34 -4.00
N LYS A 254 -23.10 -13.03 -4.24
CA LYS A 254 -24.33 -12.26 -4.38
C LYS A 254 -25.20 -12.78 -5.53
N GLU A 255 -24.62 -13.08 -6.69
CA GLU A 255 -25.36 -13.60 -7.84
C GLU A 255 -25.90 -15.02 -7.64
N LYS A 256 -25.11 -15.89 -6.97
CA LYS A 256 -25.49 -17.30 -6.78
C LYS A 256 -26.51 -17.51 -5.67
N TYR A 257 -26.44 -16.73 -4.61
CA TYR A 257 -27.25 -16.92 -3.42
C TYR A 257 -28.31 -15.83 -3.18
N ASN A 258 -28.37 -14.82 -4.06
CA ASN A 258 -29.33 -13.71 -4.00
C ASN A 258 -29.33 -12.96 -2.65
N VAL A 259 -28.14 -12.80 -2.04
CA VAL A 259 -27.95 -12.19 -0.71
C VAL A 259 -27.53 -10.73 -0.82
#